data_24dd029317abaec05da42ca780d41f6c
#
_entry.id   24dd029317abaec05da42ca780d41f6c
#
_cell.length_a   1.000
_cell.length_b   1.000
_cell.length_c   1.000
_cell.angle_alpha   90.00
_cell.angle_beta   90.00
_cell.angle_gamma   90.00
#
_symmetry.space_group_name_H-M   'P 1'
#
loop_
_entity.id
_entity.type
_entity.pdbx_description
1 polymer ?
#
loop_
_entity_poly.entity_id
_entity_poly.type
_entity_poly.pdbx_seq_one_letter_code
_entity_poly.pdbx_strand_id
1 'polypeptide(L)'
;MSSLLNLKILSIQSNRLTRISGLSDLSNLEELYISHNALTEISGLHSNSKLRVLDISNNLISHLTNLKPLTNLEEVWASSNQVSSFEEVEKELADKKELSTVYFEANPLQTRSPALYRNKVHLALPQIKQIDASMLQSPPLPPASRMATS
;
A
#
# COMPACT_ATOMS: atom_id res chain seq x y z
N MET A 1 -0.51 30.59 -1.32
CA MET A 1 -0.76 29.17 -1.00
C MET A 1 -1.95 28.58 -1.73
N SER A 2 -2.78 29.41 -2.38
CA SER A 2 -3.91 28.87 -3.13
C SER A 2 -3.46 27.93 -4.27
N SER A 3 -2.27 28.15 -4.83
CA SER A 3 -1.75 27.25 -5.87
C SER A 3 -1.47 25.84 -5.36
N LEU A 4 -1.19 25.66 -4.07
CA LEU A 4 -0.96 24.34 -3.49
C LEU A 4 -2.25 23.54 -3.33
N LEU A 5 -3.40 24.23 -3.26
CA LEU A 5 -4.69 23.54 -3.13
C LEU A 5 -5.02 22.71 -4.37
N ASN A 6 -4.37 23.02 -5.50
CA ASN A 6 -4.57 22.28 -6.74
C ASN A 6 -3.49 21.21 -6.97
N LEU A 7 -2.62 21.01 -6.00
CA LEU A 7 -1.54 20.05 -6.14
C LEU A 7 -2.09 18.63 -6.26
N LYS A 8 -1.64 17.90 -7.27
CA LYS A 8 -2.06 16.53 -7.54
C LYS A 8 -0.99 15.51 -7.19
N ILE A 9 0.28 15.88 -7.30
CA ILE A 9 1.40 14.97 -7.05
C ILE A 9 2.35 15.64 -6.07
N LEU A 10 2.68 14.93 -4.99
CA LEU A 10 3.64 15.41 -4.00
C LEU A 10 4.68 14.33 -3.75
N SER A 11 5.94 14.70 -3.87
CA SER A 11 7.05 13.79 -3.63
C SER A 11 7.96 14.38 -2.55
N ILE A 12 8.06 13.68 -1.41
CA ILE A 12 8.90 14.10 -0.27
C ILE A 12 9.78 12.93 0.13
N GLN A 13 10.53 12.41 -0.82
CA GLN A 13 11.36 11.22 -0.60
C GLN A 13 12.68 11.59 0.03
N SER A 14 13.30 10.60 0.69
CA SER A 14 14.68 10.68 1.18
C SER A 14 14.89 11.83 2.18
N ASN A 15 13.94 12.01 3.07
CA ASN A 15 14.03 12.95 4.19
C ASN A 15 14.09 12.15 5.49
N ARG A 16 13.82 12.79 6.61
CA ARG A 16 13.82 12.12 7.92
C ARG A 16 12.48 12.29 8.61
N LEU A 17 11.42 12.32 7.83
CA LEU A 17 10.10 12.52 8.38
C LEU A 17 9.68 11.32 9.23
N THR A 18 9.14 11.60 10.41
CA THR A 18 8.65 10.55 11.31
C THR A 18 7.14 10.41 11.26
N ARG A 19 6.46 11.36 10.66
CA ARG A 19 5.01 11.29 10.49
C ARG A 19 4.57 12.14 9.31
N ILE A 20 3.40 11.83 8.79
CA ILE A 20 2.78 12.59 7.73
C ILE A 20 1.94 13.70 8.37
N SER A 21 2.20 14.95 7.99
CA SER A 21 1.44 16.09 8.50
C SER A 21 1.41 17.20 7.47
N GLY A 22 0.49 18.15 7.65
CA GLY A 22 0.42 19.34 6.81
C GLY A 22 -0.23 19.12 5.46
N LEU A 23 -0.91 17.98 5.23
CA LEU A 23 -1.52 17.67 3.95
C LEU A 23 -3.04 17.88 3.94
N SER A 24 -3.63 18.34 5.04
CA SER A 24 -5.09 18.41 5.17
C SER A 24 -5.76 19.35 4.18
N ASP A 25 -5.04 20.38 3.70
CA ASP A 25 -5.59 21.31 2.72
C ASP A 25 -5.40 20.86 1.28
N LEU A 26 -4.65 19.76 1.06
CA LEU A 26 -4.36 19.28 -0.28
C LEU A 26 -5.42 18.28 -0.74
N SER A 27 -6.66 18.75 -0.83
CA SER A 27 -7.80 17.88 -1.11
C SER A 27 -7.84 17.34 -2.53
N ASN A 28 -7.01 17.87 -3.42
CA ASN A 28 -6.91 17.38 -4.80
C ASN A 28 -5.72 16.44 -5.03
N LEU A 29 -5.00 16.09 -3.97
CA LEU A 29 -3.83 15.23 -4.07
C LEU A 29 -4.22 13.84 -4.56
N GLU A 30 -3.58 13.37 -5.61
CA GLU A 30 -3.83 12.06 -6.22
C GLU A 30 -2.67 11.09 -6.05
N GLU A 31 -1.44 11.60 -5.93
CA GLU A 31 -0.27 10.74 -5.76
C GLU A 31 0.64 11.32 -4.69
N LEU A 32 1.01 10.47 -3.74
CA LEU A 32 1.91 10.85 -2.66
C LEU A 32 3.07 9.86 -2.60
N TYR A 33 4.28 10.37 -2.81
CA TYR A 33 5.51 9.60 -2.74
C TYR A 33 6.30 10.07 -1.53
N ILE A 34 6.35 9.23 -0.48
CA ILE A 34 6.97 9.58 0.78
C ILE A 34 7.90 8.46 1.26
N SER A 35 8.54 7.79 0.29
CA SER A 35 9.47 6.69 0.56
C SER A 35 10.78 7.19 1.18
N HIS A 36 11.53 6.27 1.78
CA HIS A 36 12.83 6.56 2.36
C HIS A 36 12.78 7.68 3.41
N ASN A 37 11.86 7.54 4.34
CA ASN A 37 11.72 8.40 5.51
C ASN A 37 11.77 7.52 6.76
N ALA A 38 11.35 8.04 7.89
CA ALA A 38 11.34 7.31 9.15
C ALA A 38 9.93 7.23 9.72
N LEU A 39 8.93 7.09 8.85
CA LEU A 39 7.54 6.99 9.26
C LEU A 39 7.32 5.73 10.10
N THR A 40 6.67 5.86 11.25
CA THR A 40 6.33 4.73 12.09
C THR A 40 4.86 4.35 11.97
N GLU A 41 4.04 5.22 11.40
CA GLU A 41 2.61 4.96 11.21
C GLU A 41 2.09 5.73 10.01
N ILE A 42 0.94 5.31 9.52
CA ILE A 42 0.22 6.04 8.48
C ILE A 42 -0.82 6.90 9.18
N SER A 43 -0.73 8.22 8.97
CA SER A 43 -1.65 9.17 9.58
C SER A 43 -1.68 10.44 8.73
N GLY A 44 -2.58 11.36 9.08
CA GLY A 44 -2.60 12.67 8.43
C GLY A 44 -3.13 12.68 7.00
N LEU A 45 -3.81 11.62 6.56
CA LEU A 45 -4.33 11.50 5.20
C LEU A 45 -5.87 11.52 5.15
N HIS A 46 -6.51 11.88 6.24
CA HIS A 46 -7.98 11.81 6.35
C HIS A 46 -8.72 12.72 5.36
N SER A 47 -8.07 13.79 4.87
CA SER A 47 -8.68 14.72 3.91
C SER A 47 -8.30 14.42 2.46
N ASN A 48 -7.47 13.42 2.22
CA ASN A 48 -6.89 13.17 0.90
C ASN A 48 -7.59 12.02 0.18
N SER A 49 -8.92 12.08 0.13
CA SER A 49 -9.74 10.98 -0.41
C SER A 49 -9.57 10.75 -1.92
N LYS A 50 -8.96 11.70 -2.63
CA LYS A 50 -8.71 11.54 -4.06
C LYS A 50 -7.41 10.79 -4.35
N LEU A 51 -6.68 10.40 -3.30
CA LEU A 51 -5.40 9.74 -3.47
C LEU A 51 -5.57 8.40 -4.19
N ARG A 52 -4.81 8.21 -5.28
CA ARG A 52 -4.80 6.98 -6.08
C ARG A 52 -3.53 6.17 -5.86
N VAL A 53 -2.39 6.85 -5.65
CA VAL A 53 -1.10 6.19 -5.45
C VAL A 53 -0.51 6.65 -4.14
N LEU A 54 -0.15 5.70 -3.29
CA LEU A 54 0.51 5.97 -2.02
C LEU A 54 1.78 5.14 -1.94
N ASP A 55 2.93 5.82 -1.95
CA ASP A 55 4.25 5.18 -1.82
C ASP A 55 4.82 5.50 -0.45
N ILE A 56 4.77 4.51 0.45
CA ILE A 56 5.33 4.58 1.79
C ILE A 56 6.46 3.57 1.97
N SER A 57 7.07 3.13 0.88
CA SER A 57 8.12 2.12 0.95
C SER A 57 9.36 2.65 1.69
N ASN A 58 10.14 1.74 2.25
CA ASN A 58 11.37 2.08 2.97
C ASN A 58 11.13 3.06 4.12
N ASN A 59 10.21 2.69 4.99
CA ASN A 59 9.91 3.39 6.24
C ASN A 59 9.95 2.38 7.39
N LEU A 60 9.36 2.72 8.52
CA LEU A 60 9.37 1.89 9.72
C LEU A 60 7.95 1.50 10.16
N ILE A 61 7.04 1.40 9.19
CA ILE A 61 5.63 1.18 9.47
C ILE A 61 5.39 -0.29 9.80
N SER A 62 4.82 -0.56 10.97
CA SER A 62 4.53 -1.93 11.41
C SER A 62 3.05 -2.30 11.28
N HIS A 63 2.16 -1.31 11.20
CA HIS A 63 0.73 -1.56 11.10
C HIS A 63 0.10 -0.79 9.96
N LEU A 64 -0.76 -1.45 9.20
CA LEU A 64 -1.58 -0.75 8.20
C LEU A 64 -2.82 -0.24 8.92
N THR A 65 -2.92 1.08 9.02
CA THR A 65 -4.02 1.74 9.71
C THR A 65 -4.36 3.04 8.98
N ASN A 66 -5.53 3.60 9.30
CA ASN A 66 -5.92 4.93 8.83
C ASN A 66 -6.02 5.06 7.30
N LEU A 67 -6.33 3.96 6.62
CA LEU A 67 -6.49 3.96 5.16
C LEU A 67 -7.95 4.03 4.74
N LYS A 68 -8.87 3.97 5.67
CA LYS A 68 -10.31 3.97 5.36
C LYS A 68 -10.76 5.18 4.52
N PRO A 69 -10.29 6.41 4.81
CA PRO A 69 -10.71 7.56 4.01
C PRO A 69 -10.24 7.52 2.56
N LEU A 70 -9.25 6.71 2.24
CA LEU A 70 -8.62 6.68 0.93
C LEU A 70 -9.38 5.73 -0.01
N THR A 71 -10.58 6.11 -0.37
CA THR A 71 -11.51 5.25 -1.10
C THR A 71 -11.17 5.08 -2.59
N ASN A 72 -10.23 5.87 -3.10
CA ASN A 72 -9.86 5.83 -4.52
C ASN A 72 -8.49 5.20 -4.78
N LEU A 73 -7.91 4.55 -3.78
CA LEU A 73 -6.58 3.96 -3.95
C LEU A 73 -6.56 2.92 -5.06
N GLU A 74 -5.58 3.05 -5.94
CA GLU A 74 -5.29 2.12 -7.03
C GLU A 74 -3.99 1.36 -6.79
N GLU A 75 -3.02 2.01 -6.13
CA GLU A 75 -1.71 1.40 -5.87
C GLU A 75 -1.23 1.77 -4.47
N VAL A 76 -0.75 0.79 -3.75
CA VAL A 76 -0.09 0.98 -2.45
C VAL A 76 1.29 0.34 -2.51
N TRP A 77 2.33 1.16 -2.36
CA TRP A 77 3.71 0.70 -2.38
C TRP A 77 4.24 0.79 -0.95
N ALA A 78 4.35 -0.36 -0.30
CA ALA A 78 4.74 -0.45 1.10
C ALA A 78 5.91 -1.40 1.34
N SER A 79 6.72 -1.65 0.32
CA SER A 79 7.88 -2.52 0.44
C SER A 79 8.85 -2.02 1.51
N SER A 80 9.58 -2.95 2.12
CA SER A 80 10.64 -2.62 3.08
C SER A 80 10.12 -1.79 4.26
N ASN A 81 9.08 -2.29 4.88
CA ASN A 81 8.54 -1.81 6.13
C ASN A 81 8.51 -2.98 7.13
N GLN A 82 7.68 -2.92 8.13
CA GLN A 82 7.60 -3.94 9.17
C GLN A 82 6.17 -4.50 9.31
N VAL A 83 5.44 -4.53 8.21
CA VAL A 83 4.06 -5.02 8.19
C VAL A 83 4.06 -6.54 8.31
N SER A 84 3.27 -7.08 9.24
CA SER A 84 3.28 -8.52 9.53
C SER A 84 1.89 -9.16 9.54
N SER A 85 0.82 -8.40 9.43
CA SER A 85 -0.52 -8.93 9.59
C SER A 85 -1.31 -8.94 8.29
N PHE A 86 -1.61 -10.14 7.77
CA PHE A 86 -2.50 -10.27 6.62
C PHE A 86 -3.93 -9.85 6.96
N GLU A 87 -4.32 -9.97 8.22
CA GLU A 87 -5.63 -9.52 8.66
C GLU A 87 -5.78 -8.00 8.54
N GLU A 88 -4.71 -7.25 8.85
CA GLU A 88 -4.73 -5.80 8.69
C GLU A 88 -4.78 -5.42 7.21
N VAL A 89 -4.07 -6.15 6.37
CA VAL A 89 -4.12 -5.93 4.91
C VAL A 89 -5.56 -6.06 4.43
N GLU A 90 -6.22 -7.13 4.82
CA GLU A 90 -7.61 -7.36 4.43
C GLU A 90 -8.54 -6.27 4.99
N LYS A 91 -8.40 -5.99 6.27
CA LYS A 91 -9.26 -5.02 6.96
C LYS A 91 -9.18 -3.63 6.34
N GLU A 92 -7.96 -3.20 6.01
CA GLU A 92 -7.74 -1.84 5.51
C GLU A 92 -7.93 -1.68 4.01
N LEU A 93 -7.71 -2.73 3.24
CA LEU A 93 -7.61 -2.61 1.78
C LEU A 93 -8.62 -3.43 0.99
N ALA A 94 -9.27 -4.42 1.59
CA ALA A 94 -10.16 -5.31 0.81
C ALA A 94 -11.38 -4.59 0.23
N ASP A 95 -11.81 -3.50 0.85
CA ASP A 95 -12.96 -2.73 0.37
C ASP A 95 -12.59 -1.67 -0.66
N LYS A 96 -11.31 -1.58 -1.05
CA LYS A 96 -10.84 -0.62 -2.05
C LYS A 96 -11.06 -1.21 -3.44
N LYS A 97 -12.16 -0.85 -4.07
CA LYS A 97 -12.57 -1.47 -5.35
C LYS A 97 -11.60 -1.22 -6.48
N GLU A 98 -10.94 -0.05 -6.48
CA GLU A 98 -10.03 0.33 -7.55
C GLU A 98 -8.60 -0.15 -7.30
N LEU A 99 -8.32 -0.71 -6.13
CA LEU A 99 -6.96 -1.14 -5.80
C LEU A 99 -6.57 -2.33 -6.67
N SER A 100 -5.53 -2.16 -7.46
CA SER A 100 -5.05 -3.18 -8.39
C SER A 100 -3.63 -3.64 -8.12
N THR A 101 -2.82 -2.82 -7.45
CA THR A 101 -1.39 -3.09 -7.27
C THR A 101 -0.98 -2.83 -5.83
N VAL A 102 -0.28 -3.79 -5.23
CA VAL A 102 0.35 -3.63 -3.93
C VAL A 102 1.79 -4.11 -3.98
N TYR A 103 2.66 -3.43 -3.23
CA TYR A 103 4.04 -3.85 -3.04
C TYR A 103 4.25 -4.05 -1.54
N PHE A 104 4.42 -5.30 -1.11
CA PHE A 104 4.66 -5.65 0.30
C PHE A 104 5.95 -6.44 0.50
N GLU A 105 6.77 -6.60 -0.54
CA GLU A 105 8.00 -7.36 -0.41
C GLU A 105 8.91 -6.74 0.65
N ALA A 106 9.77 -7.57 1.23
CA ALA A 106 10.70 -7.15 2.29
C ALA A 106 9.98 -6.62 3.55
N ASN A 107 8.80 -7.17 3.81
CA ASN A 107 8.09 -7.02 5.09
C ASN A 107 8.02 -8.39 5.75
N PRO A 108 7.74 -8.46 7.06
CA PRO A 108 7.52 -9.78 7.69
C PRO A 108 6.42 -10.60 7.02
N LEU A 109 5.44 -9.97 6.39
CA LEU A 109 4.43 -10.68 5.58
C LEU A 109 5.10 -11.66 4.61
N GLN A 110 6.17 -11.23 3.97
CA GLN A 110 6.89 -12.06 3.01
C GLN A 110 7.99 -12.87 3.68
N THR A 111 8.82 -12.23 4.49
CA THR A 111 10.03 -12.87 5.01
C THR A 111 9.74 -14.00 5.99
N ARG A 112 8.60 -13.94 6.70
CA ARG A 112 8.20 -15.02 7.62
C ARG A 112 7.46 -16.15 6.93
N SER A 113 6.91 -15.92 5.75
CA SER A 113 6.12 -16.91 5.02
C SER A 113 6.35 -16.79 3.53
N PRO A 114 7.61 -16.92 3.06
CA PRO A 114 7.90 -16.63 1.65
C PRO A 114 7.15 -17.52 0.67
N ALA A 115 6.92 -18.79 1.01
CA ALA A 115 6.22 -19.70 0.12
C ALA A 115 4.73 -19.40 0.00
N LEU A 116 4.12 -18.79 1.01
CA LEU A 116 2.68 -18.55 1.05
C LEU A 116 2.31 -17.07 0.85
N TYR A 117 3.30 -16.20 0.83
CA TYR A 117 3.09 -14.75 0.81
C TYR A 117 2.15 -14.30 -0.30
N ARG A 118 2.45 -14.63 -1.55
CA ARG A 118 1.66 -14.14 -2.68
C ARG A 118 0.22 -14.65 -2.61
N ASN A 119 0.03 -15.91 -2.27
CA ASN A 119 -1.30 -16.48 -2.18
C ASN A 119 -2.10 -15.85 -1.03
N LYS A 120 -1.46 -15.61 0.10
CA LYS A 120 -2.13 -14.98 1.25
C LYS A 120 -2.53 -13.53 0.96
N VAL A 121 -1.67 -12.78 0.26
CA VAL A 121 -2.02 -11.41 -0.14
C VAL A 121 -3.21 -11.45 -1.11
N HIS A 122 -3.19 -12.36 -2.07
CA HIS A 122 -4.27 -12.47 -3.04
C HIS A 122 -5.59 -12.89 -2.39
N LEU A 123 -5.53 -13.76 -1.39
CA LEU A 123 -6.72 -14.15 -0.64
C LEU A 123 -7.28 -12.99 0.17
N ALA A 124 -6.41 -12.16 0.76
CA ALA A 124 -6.83 -10.99 1.51
C ALA A 124 -7.41 -9.92 0.60
N LEU A 125 -6.90 -9.79 -0.63
CA LEU A 125 -7.27 -8.76 -1.59
C LEU A 125 -7.63 -9.40 -2.92
N PRO A 126 -8.86 -9.97 -3.04
CA PRO A 126 -9.24 -10.68 -4.27
C PRO A 126 -9.24 -9.83 -5.52
N GLN A 127 -9.40 -8.50 -5.36
CA GLN A 127 -9.43 -7.57 -6.49
C GLN A 127 -8.04 -7.30 -7.08
N ILE A 128 -6.97 -7.71 -6.38
CA ILE A 128 -5.61 -7.32 -6.76
C ILE A 128 -5.20 -8.00 -8.08
N LYS A 129 -4.46 -7.27 -8.91
CA LYS A 129 -3.97 -7.77 -10.20
C LYS A 129 -2.46 -7.88 -10.23
N GLN A 130 -1.78 -7.19 -9.35
CA GLN A 130 -0.32 -7.22 -9.30
C GLN A 130 0.15 -7.19 -7.85
N ILE A 131 1.05 -8.09 -7.50
CA ILE A 131 1.73 -8.12 -6.21
C ILE A 131 3.21 -7.97 -6.50
N ASP A 132 3.79 -6.91 -5.96
CA ASP A 132 5.19 -6.53 -6.21
C ASP A 132 5.37 -6.36 -7.73
N ALA A 133 6.45 -6.82 -8.29
CA ALA A 133 6.72 -6.62 -9.71
C ALA A 133 6.02 -7.64 -10.63
N SER A 134 5.17 -8.52 -10.07
CA SER A 134 4.59 -9.62 -10.85
C SER A 134 3.08 -9.56 -10.93
N MET A 135 2.55 -9.62 -12.14
CA MET A 135 1.12 -9.66 -12.37
C MET A 135 0.53 -11.00 -11.94
N LEU A 136 -0.71 -10.96 -11.47
CA LEU A 136 -1.49 -12.15 -11.18
C LEU A 136 -2.34 -12.49 -12.41
N GLN A 137 -2.39 -13.78 -12.76
CA GLN A 137 -3.12 -14.22 -13.95
C GLN A 137 -4.57 -14.60 -13.64
N SER A 138 -4.80 -15.06 -12.44
CA SER A 138 -6.12 -15.59 -12.09
C SER A 138 -6.26 -15.58 -10.57
N PRO A 139 -7.46 -15.92 -10.03
CA PRO A 139 -7.62 -16.08 -8.59
C PRO A 139 -6.61 -17.07 -8.01
N PRO A 140 -6.38 -17.03 -6.67
CA PRO A 140 -5.41 -17.92 -6.05
C PRO A 140 -5.66 -19.38 -6.38
N LEU A 141 -4.59 -20.10 -6.74
CA LEU A 141 -4.68 -21.50 -7.11
C LEU A 141 -4.35 -22.39 -5.92
N PRO A 142 -5.00 -23.57 -5.80
CA PRO A 142 -4.57 -24.56 -4.81
C PRO A 142 -3.16 -25.04 -5.13
N PRO A 143 -2.37 -25.44 -4.13
CA PRO A 143 -0.98 -25.86 -4.36
C PRO A 143 -0.82 -26.93 -5.43
N ALA A 144 -1.72 -27.90 -5.48
CA ALA A 144 -1.63 -29.00 -6.46
C ALA A 144 -1.74 -28.47 -7.89
N SER A 145 -2.61 -27.49 -8.13
CA SER A 145 -2.78 -26.90 -9.47
C SER A 145 -1.51 -26.16 -9.92
N ARG A 146 -0.82 -25.52 -8.99
CA ARG A 146 0.39 -24.80 -9.34
C ARG A 146 1.54 -25.69 -9.75
N MET A 147 1.57 -26.89 -9.24
CA MET A 147 2.61 -27.85 -9.63
C MET A 147 2.46 -28.29 -11.07
N ALA A 148 1.26 -28.26 -11.60
CA ALA A 148 0.99 -28.68 -12.98
C ALA A 148 1.34 -27.63 -14.02
N THR A 149 1.58 -26.41 -13.61
CA THR A 149 1.77 -25.29 -14.54
C THR A 149 3.21 -24.81 -14.67
N SER A 150 4.13 -25.56 -14.14
CA SER A 150 5.56 -25.18 -14.13
C SER A 150 6.18 -24.96 -15.52
#